data_c44d50e09eff254a3380d613feecac1a
#
_entry.id   c44d50e09eff254a3380d613feecac1a
#
_cell.length_a   1.000
_cell.length_b   1.000
_cell.length_c   1.000
_cell.angle_alpha   90.00
_cell.angle_beta   90.00
_cell.angle_gamma   90.00
#
_symmetry.space_group_name_H-M   'P 1'
#
loop_
_entity.id
_entity.type
_entity.pdbx_description
1 polymer ?
#
loop_
_entity_poly.entity_id
_entity_poly.type
_entity_poly.pdbx_seq_one_letter_code
_entity_poly.pdbx_strand_id
1 'polypeptide(L)'
;MSDFRQPGPRAWRRLDGVKTDDVALEKARDSRYEAVRSRDARFDGAFFFAVETTGIYCRPSCPAVTPKRSNVRFFATAAAAQGSGFRACRRCRPDAVPGSADWNVRADVVGRAMRLIGDGVVDREGVAGLAGRLGYSARQVQRQLTAELGAGPVALARAQRSHTARVLLQTTALPVTEIAFASGFASVRQFNETIRAVYAATPSELRAAAPARSRTGAPSAGIPLRLAHRGPYQAGPVFDLLQREAVAGVEEVSGPTGRRLYRRTLRLPYGTGIVAVDERPGGTRNGSGGWLDARLHLTDLRDLTTAVQRLRRLLDLDADPYAVDERLGADPRLAPLVDARPGLRSPGTADPDEFAVRALAGRAEAERLVQRYGKTLDAPCGTLTHLFPEPGVLAEAEPYGAPGALAAALADGAVRLDPGADRGDAERALLAVPGVDAATAAVVRARALGDPDVAPPGAAVPDTWRPWRSYALSHLRAAGEWENHR
;
A
#
# COMPACT_ATOMS: atom_id res chain seq x y z
N MET A 1 -73.00 -26.19 45.17
CA MET A 1 -72.58 -25.05 46.01
C MET A 1 -71.11 -24.90 45.74
N SER A 2 -70.76 -23.91 45.05
CA SER A 2 -69.55 -23.14 44.93
C SER A 2 -69.38 -22.59 43.52
N ASP A 3 -69.49 -21.31 43.49
CA ASP A 3 -69.44 -20.37 42.40
C ASP A 3 -68.11 -20.42 41.65
N PHE A 4 -68.10 -20.62 40.37
CA PHE A 4 -66.96 -20.39 39.49
C PHE A 4 -67.29 -19.28 38.52
N ARG A 5 -66.96 -18.05 38.96
CA ARG A 5 -67.01 -16.87 38.09
C ARG A 5 -65.87 -16.91 37.10
N GLN A 6 -66.15 -16.93 35.81
CA GLN A 6 -65.23 -16.68 34.72
C GLN A 6 -64.73 -15.22 34.72
N PRO A 7 -63.40 -14.96 34.56
CA PRO A 7 -62.91 -13.61 34.35
C PRO A 7 -63.12 -13.23 32.88
N GLY A 8 -63.63 -11.98 32.69
CA GLY A 8 -63.90 -11.40 31.38
C GLY A 8 -62.66 -11.15 30.52
N PRO A 9 -62.79 -10.81 29.22
CA PRO A 9 -61.69 -10.69 28.27
C PRO A 9 -60.81 -9.51 28.60
N ARG A 10 -59.57 -9.78 28.98
CA ARG A 10 -58.51 -8.73 29.07
C ARG A 10 -58.19 -8.24 27.67
N ALA A 11 -58.39 -6.99 27.45
CA ALA A 11 -57.97 -6.22 26.29
C ALA A 11 -56.41 -6.44 26.09
N TRP A 12 -56.06 -7.01 24.95
CA TRP A 12 -54.69 -7.06 24.48
C TRP A 12 -54.23 -5.61 24.18
N ARG A 13 -53.42 -5.04 25.05
CA ARG A 13 -52.65 -3.86 24.71
C ARG A 13 -51.76 -4.22 23.52
N ARG A 14 -51.96 -3.56 22.41
CA ARG A 14 -51.03 -3.51 21.29
C ARG A 14 -49.70 -2.99 21.85
N LEU A 15 -48.67 -3.80 21.78
CA LEU A 15 -47.31 -3.39 22.02
C LEU A 15 -46.92 -2.46 20.88
N ASP A 16 -46.59 -1.22 21.22
CA ASP A 16 -46.05 -0.18 20.35
C ASP A 16 -44.59 -0.52 19.92
N GLY A 17 -44.36 -1.73 19.36
CA GLY A 17 -43.08 -2.16 18.84
C GLY A 17 -42.76 -1.74 17.40
N VAL A 18 -43.76 -1.25 16.67
CA VAL A 18 -43.65 -0.90 15.23
C VAL A 18 -42.96 0.45 15.01
N LYS A 19 -43.02 1.36 15.96
CA LYS A 19 -42.41 2.70 15.80
C LYS A 19 -40.90 2.75 15.98
N THR A 20 -40.33 1.85 16.73
CA THR A 20 -38.84 1.80 16.99
C THR A 20 -38.09 1.25 15.78
N ASP A 21 -38.65 0.26 15.10
CA ASP A 21 -38.04 -0.33 13.90
C ASP A 21 -38.12 0.63 12.70
N ASP A 22 -39.23 1.37 12.53
CA ASP A 22 -39.35 2.36 11.46
C ASP A 22 -38.35 3.53 11.64
N VAL A 23 -38.16 4.02 12.85
CA VAL A 23 -37.22 5.11 13.15
C VAL A 23 -35.76 4.64 12.96
N ALA A 24 -35.44 3.40 13.33
CA ALA A 24 -34.11 2.82 13.10
C ALA A 24 -33.83 2.59 11.60
N LEU A 25 -34.85 2.14 10.86
CA LEU A 25 -34.76 1.94 9.41
C LEU A 25 -34.61 3.27 8.65
N GLU A 26 -35.31 4.31 9.08
CA GLU A 26 -35.24 5.65 8.51
C GLU A 26 -33.88 6.31 8.79
N LYS A 27 -33.38 6.18 10.02
CA LYS A 27 -32.03 6.62 10.42
C LYS A 27 -30.92 5.92 9.65
N ALA A 28 -31.06 4.61 9.41
CA ALA A 28 -30.13 3.84 8.57
C ALA A 28 -30.18 4.26 7.09
N ARG A 29 -31.36 4.61 6.57
CA ARG A 29 -31.54 5.16 5.21
C ARG A 29 -30.92 6.54 5.06
N ASP A 30 -31.00 7.37 6.07
CA ASP A 30 -30.41 8.72 6.07
C ASP A 30 -28.88 8.63 6.14
N SER A 31 -28.33 7.75 6.94
CA SER A 31 -26.88 7.47 6.99
C SER A 31 -26.32 6.98 5.64
N ARG A 32 -27.03 6.10 4.94
CA ARG A 32 -26.64 5.65 3.59
C ARG A 32 -26.72 6.78 2.56
N TYR A 33 -27.71 7.65 2.65
CA TYR A 33 -27.79 8.79 1.75
C TYR A 33 -26.66 9.81 1.98
N GLU A 34 -26.25 10.03 3.23
CA GLU A 34 -25.09 10.85 3.54
C GLU A 34 -23.80 10.25 2.94
N ALA A 35 -23.61 8.94 2.98
CA ALA A 35 -22.49 8.27 2.33
C ALA A 35 -22.51 8.47 0.80
N VAL A 36 -23.69 8.47 0.16
CA VAL A 36 -23.83 8.79 -1.27
C VAL A 36 -23.53 10.26 -1.55
N ARG A 37 -23.99 11.17 -0.70
CA ARG A 37 -23.77 12.61 -0.83
C ARG A 37 -22.30 12.99 -0.68
N SER A 38 -21.61 12.38 0.26
CA SER A 38 -20.18 12.55 0.50
C SER A 38 -19.30 11.72 -0.46
N ARG A 39 -19.91 10.86 -1.29
CA ARG A 39 -19.21 9.93 -2.20
C ARG A 39 -18.21 9.05 -1.47
N ASP A 40 -18.59 8.55 -0.32
CA ASP A 40 -17.71 7.81 0.56
C ASP A 40 -17.43 6.40 0.04
N ALA A 41 -16.20 6.21 -0.48
CA ALA A 41 -15.77 4.93 -1.05
C ALA A 41 -15.66 3.79 -0.03
N ARG A 42 -15.64 4.09 1.28
CA ARG A 42 -15.61 3.06 2.33
C ARG A 42 -16.87 2.20 2.34
N PHE A 43 -17.95 2.72 1.78
CA PHE A 43 -19.23 2.00 1.66
C PHE A 43 -19.41 1.29 0.31
N ASP A 44 -18.41 1.34 -0.58
CA ASP A 44 -18.48 0.62 -1.85
C ASP A 44 -18.48 -0.89 -1.60
N GLY A 45 -19.52 -1.57 -2.10
CA GLY A 45 -19.74 -2.99 -1.84
C GLY A 45 -20.56 -3.30 -0.58
N ALA A 46 -20.65 -2.38 0.39
CA ALA A 46 -21.51 -2.53 1.56
C ALA A 46 -23.01 -2.33 1.19
N PHE A 47 -23.29 -1.44 0.26
CA PHE A 47 -24.61 -1.25 -0.33
C PHE A 47 -24.51 -0.57 -1.71
N PHE A 48 -25.64 -0.61 -2.44
CA PHE A 48 -25.81 0.05 -3.73
C PHE A 48 -27.03 0.96 -3.66
N PHE A 49 -27.03 2.03 -4.46
CA PHE A 49 -28.20 2.87 -4.60
C PHE A 49 -28.64 2.94 -6.07
N ALA A 50 -29.94 2.96 -6.28
CA ALA A 50 -30.54 3.13 -7.59
C ALA A 50 -31.33 4.44 -7.66
N VAL A 51 -31.30 5.08 -8.83
CA VAL A 51 -32.00 6.33 -9.11
C VAL A 51 -33.21 6.00 -9.95
N GLU A 52 -34.39 6.14 -9.39
CA GLU A 52 -35.67 5.76 -10.02
C GLU A 52 -35.94 6.50 -11.32
N THR A 53 -35.58 7.78 -11.39
CA THR A 53 -35.80 8.62 -12.58
C THR A 53 -34.93 8.23 -13.77
N THR A 54 -33.78 7.55 -13.55
CA THR A 54 -32.84 7.18 -14.61
C THR A 54 -32.77 5.68 -14.85
N GLY A 55 -33.35 4.87 -13.96
CA GLY A 55 -33.25 3.42 -14.01
C GLY A 55 -31.82 2.89 -13.83
N ILE A 56 -30.94 3.66 -13.19
CA ILE A 56 -29.53 3.34 -13.05
C ILE A 56 -29.22 3.08 -11.58
N TYR A 57 -28.49 1.97 -11.28
CA TYR A 57 -27.92 1.76 -9.95
C TYR A 57 -26.42 2.03 -9.94
N CYS A 58 -25.93 2.52 -8.80
CA CYS A 58 -24.59 2.99 -8.57
C CYS A 58 -24.07 2.47 -7.22
N ARG A 59 -22.76 2.58 -7.01
CA ARG A 59 -22.13 2.46 -5.69
C ARG A 59 -21.98 3.83 -5.02
N PRO A 60 -21.83 3.91 -3.68
CA PRO A 60 -21.76 5.16 -2.92
C PRO A 60 -20.76 6.19 -3.45
N SER A 61 -19.58 5.76 -3.86
CA SER A 61 -18.52 6.63 -4.42
C SER A 61 -18.75 7.13 -5.84
N CYS A 62 -19.93 6.86 -6.44
CA CYS A 62 -20.17 7.23 -7.84
C CYS A 62 -20.00 8.73 -8.07
N PRO A 63 -19.18 9.16 -9.07
CA PRO A 63 -18.93 10.58 -9.36
C PRO A 63 -20.06 11.27 -10.16
N ALA A 64 -21.18 10.57 -10.39
CA ALA A 64 -22.35 11.17 -11.00
C ALA A 64 -22.94 12.25 -10.11
N VAL A 65 -23.83 13.09 -10.68
CA VAL A 65 -24.57 14.07 -9.88
C VAL A 65 -25.37 13.35 -8.79
N THR A 66 -25.24 13.81 -7.56
CA THR A 66 -25.98 13.24 -6.43
C THR A 66 -27.48 13.40 -6.65
N PRO A 67 -28.26 12.32 -6.71
CA PRO A 67 -29.69 12.39 -6.95
C PRO A 67 -30.43 12.96 -5.72
N LYS A 68 -31.64 13.49 -5.92
CA LYS A 68 -32.49 13.86 -4.80
C LYS A 68 -32.83 12.63 -3.96
N ARG A 69 -32.88 12.78 -2.64
CA ARG A 69 -33.15 11.68 -1.68
C ARG A 69 -34.45 10.92 -2.02
N SER A 70 -35.46 11.61 -2.45
CA SER A 70 -36.79 11.04 -2.84
C SER A 70 -36.70 10.06 -4.01
N ASN A 71 -35.64 10.15 -4.85
CA ASN A 71 -35.47 9.34 -6.06
C ASN A 71 -34.49 8.20 -5.86
N VAL A 72 -34.06 7.95 -4.60
CA VAL A 72 -33.02 6.93 -4.28
C VAL A 72 -33.63 5.76 -3.57
N ARG A 73 -33.37 4.56 -4.11
CA ARG A 73 -33.59 3.27 -3.45
C ARG A 73 -32.27 2.62 -3.11
N PHE A 74 -32.16 1.98 -1.95
CA PHE A 74 -30.97 1.26 -1.50
C PHE A 74 -31.15 -0.25 -1.63
N PHE A 75 -30.05 -0.91 -2.04
CA PHE A 75 -29.97 -2.35 -2.22
C PHE A 75 -28.72 -2.89 -1.51
N ALA A 76 -28.82 -4.07 -0.91
CA ALA A 76 -27.68 -4.72 -0.27
C ALA A 76 -26.67 -5.28 -1.29
N THR A 77 -27.13 -5.66 -2.49
CA THR A 77 -26.31 -6.25 -3.54
C THR A 77 -26.62 -5.65 -4.92
N ALA A 78 -25.62 -5.70 -5.81
CA ALA A 78 -25.80 -5.34 -7.23
C ALA A 78 -26.87 -6.23 -7.90
N ALA A 79 -26.89 -7.52 -7.58
CA ALA A 79 -27.88 -8.47 -8.10
C ALA A 79 -29.31 -8.10 -7.71
N ALA A 80 -29.54 -7.62 -6.48
CA ALA A 80 -30.86 -7.16 -6.03
C ALA A 80 -31.32 -5.91 -6.79
N ALA A 81 -30.41 -4.99 -7.09
CA ALA A 81 -30.70 -3.83 -7.91
C ALA A 81 -31.03 -4.22 -9.37
N GLN A 82 -30.28 -5.13 -9.96
CA GLN A 82 -30.53 -5.66 -11.31
C GLN A 82 -31.85 -6.41 -11.38
N GLY A 83 -32.12 -7.29 -10.41
CA GLY A 83 -33.38 -8.02 -10.30
C GLY A 83 -34.60 -7.11 -10.14
N SER A 84 -34.41 -5.88 -9.66
CA SER A 84 -35.45 -4.83 -9.56
C SER A 84 -35.55 -3.96 -10.84
N GLY A 85 -34.87 -4.32 -11.93
CA GLY A 85 -34.96 -3.67 -13.24
C GLY A 85 -34.01 -2.48 -13.46
N PHE A 86 -33.09 -2.22 -12.52
CA PHE A 86 -32.10 -1.16 -12.70
C PHE A 86 -30.88 -1.66 -13.48
N ARG A 87 -30.32 -0.82 -14.38
CA ARG A 87 -29.09 -1.12 -15.11
C ARG A 87 -27.88 -0.54 -14.39
N ALA A 88 -26.73 -1.21 -14.56
CA ALA A 88 -25.46 -0.76 -14.00
C ALA A 88 -25.02 0.61 -14.55
N CYS A 89 -24.47 1.45 -13.69
CA CYS A 89 -23.86 2.70 -14.08
C CYS A 89 -22.54 2.46 -14.82
N ARG A 90 -22.43 2.96 -16.04
CA ARG A 90 -21.22 2.83 -16.87
C ARG A 90 -20.00 3.59 -16.31
N ARG A 91 -20.22 4.55 -15.39
CA ARG A 91 -19.13 5.35 -14.80
C ARG A 91 -18.47 4.68 -13.60
N CYS A 92 -19.28 4.10 -12.71
CA CYS A 92 -18.74 3.48 -11.49
C CYS A 92 -18.72 1.95 -11.54
N ARG A 93 -19.23 1.31 -12.62
CA ARG A 93 -19.22 -0.13 -12.82
C ARG A 93 -19.61 -0.92 -11.55
N PRO A 94 -20.82 -0.71 -11.00
CA PRO A 94 -21.24 -1.38 -9.77
C PRO A 94 -21.52 -2.87 -9.98
N ASP A 95 -21.50 -3.32 -11.23
CA ASP A 95 -21.63 -4.70 -11.70
C ASP A 95 -20.29 -5.46 -11.67
N ALA A 96 -19.17 -4.75 -11.59
CA ALA A 96 -17.85 -5.37 -11.50
C ALA A 96 -17.62 -6.04 -10.14
N VAL A 97 -16.75 -7.03 -10.09
CA VAL A 97 -16.41 -7.73 -8.84
C VAL A 97 -15.69 -6.76 -7.89
N PRO A 98 -16.12 -6.62 -6.62
CA PRO A 98 -15.42 -5.79 -5.65
C PRO A 98 -13.94 -6.15 -5.59
N GLY A 99 -13.07 -5.13 -5.71
CA GLY A 99 -11.62 -5.32 -5.71
C GLY A 99 -10.99 -5.65 -7.07
N SER A 100 -11.78 -5.88 -8.13
CA SER A 100 -11.25 -6.01 -9.49
C SER A 100 -10.80 -4.65 -10.05
N ALA A 101 -9.92 -4.66 -11.08
CA ALA A 101 -9.49 -3.46 -11.79
C ALA A 101 -10.71 -2.68 -12.35
N ASP A 102 -11.71 -3.37 -12.84
CA ASP A 102 -12.98 -2.78 -13.34
C ASP A 102 -13.80 -2.12 -12.23
N TRP A 103 -13.74 -2.65 -11.00
CA TRP A 103 -14.41 -2.07 -9.83
C TRP A 103 -13.80 -0.74 -9.42
N ASN A 104 -12.47 -0.64 -9.48
CA ASN A 104 -11.72 0.48 -8.91
C ASN A 104 -10.80 1.19 -9.91
N VAL A 105 -11.09 1.19 -11.21
CA VAL A 105 -10.24 1.80 -12.25
C VAL A 105 -9.77 3.22 -11.87
N ARG A 106 -10.61 4.03 -11.22
CA ARG A 106 -10.21 5.37 -10.76
C ARG A 106 -9.40 5.35 -9.48
N ALA A 107 -9.84 4.58 -8.50
CA ALA A 107 -9.09 4.43 -7.25
C ALA A 107 -7.74 3.76 -7.50
N ASP A 108 -7.66 2.82 -8.46
CA ASP A 108 -6.42 2.22 -8.88
C ASP A 108 -5.49 3.25 -9.52
N VAL A 109 -5.94 4.02 -10.50
CA VAL A 109 -5.11 5.06 -11.15
C VAL A 109 -4.65 6.12 -10.14
N VAL A 110 -5.52 6.55 -9.22
CA VAL A 110 -5.16 7.49 -8.15
C VAL A 110 -4.14 6.87 -7.20
N GLY A 111 -4.35 5.62 -6.79
CA GLY A 111 -3.41 4.87 -5.96
C GLY A 111 -2.04 4.68 -6.63
N ARG A 112 -2.02 4.30 -7.91
CA ARG A 112 -0.81 4.19 -8.72
C ARG A 112 -0.09 5.54 -8.85
N ALA A 113 -0.83 6.61 -9.14
CA ALA A 113 -0.29 7.96 -9.21
C ALA A 113 0.34 8.39 -7.87
N MET A 114 -0.34 8.15 -6.75
CA MET A 114 0.18 8.50 -5.42
C MET A 114 1.45 7.71 -5.07
N ARG A 115 1.54 6.44 -5.43
CA ARG A 115 2.77 5.64 -5.26
C ARG A 115 3.93 6.20 -6.08
N LEU A 116 3.69 6.58 -7.34
CA LEU A 116 4.70 7.20 -8.19
C LEU A 116 5.12 8.61 -7.70
N ILE A 117 4.16 9.42 -7.24
CA ILE A 117 4.45 10.73 -6.64
C ILE A 117 5.29 10.55 -5.38
N GLY A 118 4.90 9.62 -4.51
CA GLY A 118 5.66 9.28 -3.31
C GLY A 118 7.07 8.77 -3.62
N ASP A 119 7.26 8.11 -4.74
CA ASP A 119 8.56 7.63 -5.24
C ASP A 119 9.37 8.74 -5.97
N GLY A 120 8.84 9.98 -6.02
CA GLY A 120 9.52 11.15 -6.56
C GLY A 120 9.50 11.26 -8.09
N VAL A 121 8.63 10.52 -8.79
CA VAL A 121 8.55 10.55 -10.26
C VAL A 121 8.24 11.95 -10.79
N VAL A 122 7.33 12.69 -10.13
CA VAL A 122 7.00 14.07 -10.55
C VAL A 122 8.20 15.01 -10.43
N ASP A 123 9.06 14.79 -9.45
CA ASP A 123 10.27 15.61 -9.24
C ASP A 123 11.35 15.31 -10.28
N ARG A 124 11.47 14.06 -10.72
CA ARG A 124 12.46 13.61 -11.72
C ARG A 124 12.00 13.79 -13.17
N GLU A 125 10.75 13.47 -13.45
CA GLU A 125 10.24 13.32 -14.83
C GLU A 125 9.07 14.27 -15.13
N GLY A 126 8.65 15.07 -14.16
CA GLY A 126 7.50 15.96 -14.29
C GLY A 126 6.17 15.22 -14.38
N VAL A 127 5.11 16.00 -14.66
CA VAL A 127 3.75 15.44 -14.84
C VAL A 127 3.64 14.59 -16.11
N ALA A 128 4.44 14.88 -17.12
CA ALA A 128 4.49 14.10 -18.35
C ALA A 128 5.01 12.68 -18.10
N GLY A 129 6.10 12.54 -17.32
CA GLY A 129 6.64 11.24 -16.93
C GLY A 129 5.65 10.44 -16.07
N LEU A 130 5.01 11.09 -15.09
CA LEU A 130 3.93 10.45 -14.32
C LEU A 130 2.81 9.91 -15.23
N ALA A 131 2.34 10.73 -16.17
CA ALA A 131 1.28 10.36 -17.10
C ALA A 131 1.67 9.21 -18.02
N GLY A 132 2.89 9.26 -18.58
CA GLY A 132 3.45 8.18 -19.42
C GLY A 132 3.55 6.85 -18.67
N ARG A 133 4.01 6.87 -17.41
CA ARG A 133 4.09 5.65 -16.58
C ARG A 133 2.72 5.05 -16.25
N LEU A 134 1.69 5.89 -16.13
CA LEU A 134 0.32 5.45 -15.86
C LEU A 134 -0.43 5.00 -17.13
N GLY A 135 0.06 5.33 -18.33
CA GLY A 135 -0.63 5.08 -19.60
C GLY A 135 -1.78 6.06 -19.87
N TYR A 136 -1.74 7.28 -19.31
CA TYR A 136 -2.77 8.31 -19.47
C TYR A 136 -2.20 9.63 -19.97
N SER A 137 -3.06 10.53 -20.45
CA SER A 137 -2.64 11.91 -20.72
C SER A 137 -2.47 12.71 -19.42
N ALA A 138 -1.55 13.69 -19.42
CA ALA A 138 -1.34 14.57 -18.26
C ALA A 138 -2.62 15.27 -17.79
N ARG A 139 -3.51 15.65 -18.73
CA ARG A 139 -4.82 16.24 -18.43
C ARG A 139 -5.75 15.27 -17.70
N GLN A 140 -5.75 13.99 -18.09
CA GLN A 140 -6.56 12.97 -17.42
C GLN A 140 -6.07 12.73 -16.00
N VAL A 141 -4.74 12.58 -15.80
CA VAL A 141 -4.13 12.42 -14.48
C VAL A 141 -4.45 13.61 -13.58
N GLN A 142 -4.26 14.84 -14.08
CA GLN A 142 -4.61 16.06 -13.36
C GLN A 142 -6.07 16.06 -12.92
N ARG A 143 -6.98 15.77 -13.84
CA ARG A 143 -8.43 15.75 -13.56
C ARG A 143 -8.82 14.69 -12.54
N GLN A 144 -8.25 13.48 -12.64
CA GLN A 144 -8.57 12.38 -11.73
C GLN A 144 -8.06 12.66 -10.32
N LEU A 145 -6.81 13.09 -10.18
CA LEU A 145 -6.23 13.44 -8.87
C LEU A 145 -6.97 14.61 -8.23
N THR A 146 -7.32 15.65 -9.00
CA THR A 146 -8.08 16.77 -8.46
C THR A 146 -9.49 16.38 -8.04
N ALA A 147 -10.16 15.49 -8.79
CA ALA A 147 -11.50 15.04 -8.46
C ALA A 147 -11.57 14.16 -7.21
N GLU A 148 -10.56 13.33 -6.98
CA GLU A 148 -10.53 12.36 -5.87
C GLU A 148 -9.82 12.91 -4.62
N LEU A 149 -8.74 13.69 -4.81
CA LEU A 149 -7.89 14.17 -3.72
C LEU A 149 -7.95 15.69 -3.50
N GLY A 150 -8.69 16.41 -4.34
CA GLY A 150 -8.77 17.87 -4.27
C GLY A 150 -7.51 18.60 -4.75
N ALA A 151 -6.47 17.87 -5.21
CA ALA A 151 -5.19 18.45 -5.59
C ALA A 151 -4.59 17.74 -6.81
N GLY A 152 -3.89 18.51 -7.67
CA GLY A 152 -3.18 17.97 -8.83
C GLY A 152 -1.78 17.44 -8.50
N PRO A 153 -1.11 16.76 -9.46
CA PRO A 153 0.18 16.09 -9.25
C PRO A 153 1.27 16.99 -8.67
N VAL A 154 1.38 18.23 -9.16
CA VAL A 154 2.39 19.20 -8.70
C VAL A 154 2.17 19.61 -7.24
N ALA A 155 0.90 19.80 -6.83
CA ALA A 155 0.58 20.16 -5.45
C ALA A 155 0.85 18.99 -4.49
N LEU A 156 0.54 17.77 -4.91
CA LEU A 156 0.82 16.54 -4.16
C LEU A 156 2.34 16.31 -4.02
N ALA A 157 3.12 16.48 -5.10
CA ALA A 157 4.57 16.40 -5.04
C ALA A 157 5.19 17.50 -4.14
N ARG A 158 4.63 18.73 -4.16
CA ARG A 158 5.04 19.81 -3.25
C ARG A 158 4.80 19.44 -1.78
N ALA A 159 3.65 18.85 -1.47
CA ALA A 159 3.36 18.39 -0.12
C ALA A 159 4.37 17.30 0.33
N GLN A 160 4.72 16.38 -0.57
CA GLN A 160 5.73 15.35 -0.31
C GLN A 160 7.11 15.96 -0.05
N ARG A 161 7.57 16.90 -0.87
CA ARG A 161 8.83 17.64 -0.65
C ARG A 161 8.85 18.35 0.71
N SER A 162 7.74 18.98 1.09
CA SER A 162 7.63 19.65 2.39
C SER A 162 7.72 18.65 3.55
N HIS A 163 7.15 17.47 3.41
CA HIS A 163 7.27 16.42 4.40
C HIS A 163 8.72 15.92 4.53
N THR A 164 9.41 15.66 3.41
CA THR A 164 10.83 15.28 3.39
C THR A 164 11.70 16.36 4.05
N ALA A 165 11.47 17.64 3.72
CA ALA A 165 12.15 18.76 4.33
C ALA A 165 11.97 18.80 5.86
N ARG A 166 10.74 18.61 6.35
CA ARG A 166 10.46 18.56 7.78
C ARG A 166 11.21 17.43 8.47
N VAL A 167 11.24 16.25 7.87
CA VAL A 167 12.00 15.11 8.40
C VAL A 167 13.49 15.50 8.53
N LEU A 168 14.12 16.01 7.47
CA LEU A 168 15.52 16.40 7.50
C LEU A 168 15.80 17.53 8.51
N LEU A 169 14.94 18.55 8.60
CA LEU A 169 15.07 19.64 9.58
C LEU A 169 15.04 19.11 11.02
N GLN A 170 14.22 18.13 11.30
CA GLN A 170 14.00 17.59 12.64
C GLN A 170 15.02 16.52 13.05
N THR A 171 15.63 15.82 12.09
CA THR A 171 16.48 14.65 12.36
C THR A 171 17.95 14.85 12.04
N THR A 172 18.32 15.95 11.34
CA THR A 172 19.71 16.18 10.93
C THR A 172 20.20 17.57 11.35
N ALA A 173 21.53 17.71 11.40
CA ALA A 173 22.21 18.99 11.62
C ALA A 173 22.58 19.69 10.29
N LEU A 174 22.14 19.18 9.14
CA LEU A 174 22.49 19.72 7.82
C LEU A 174 22.09 21.19 7.69
N PRO A 175 22.86 22.04 6.95
CA PRO A 175 22.46 23.39 6.62
C PRO A 175 21.08 23.45 5.98
N VAL A 176 20.33 24.52 6.29
CA VAL A 176 18.95 24.68 5.73
C VAL A 176 18.97 24.75 4.20
N THR A 177 20.04 25.32 3.62
CA THR A 177 20.23 25.37 2.17
C THR A 177 20.39 23.97 1.56
N GLU A 178 21.17 23.11 2.18
CA GLU A 178 21.32 21.71 1.72
C GLU A 178 20.01 20.95 1.82
N ILE A 179 19.27 21.12 2.92
CA ILE A 179 17.96 20.50 3.10
C ILE A 179 16.97 20.96 2.02
N ALA A 180 17.01 22.22 1.61
CA ALA A 180 16.15 22.73 0.55
C ALA A 180 16.36 21.94 -0.75
N PHE A 181 17.62 21.80 -1.19
CA PHE A 181 17.93 21.05 -2.42
C PHE A 181 17.74 19.54 -2.27
N ALA A 182 18.15 18.95 -1.14
CA ALA A 182 17.95 17.54 -0.83
C ALA A 182 16.46 17.13 -0.82
N SER A 183 15.58 18.09 -0.46
CA SER A 183 14.12 17.86 -0.49
C SER A 183 13.49 18.13 -1.85
N GLY A 184 14.28 18.40 -2.91
CA GLY A 184 13.78 18.58 -4.28
C GLY A 184 13.24 19.98 -4.59
N PHE A 185 13.58 21.01 -3.80
CA PHE A 185 13.24 22.39 -4.14
C PHE A 185 14.28 23.00 -5.10
N ALA A 186 13.81 23.74 -6.08
CA ALA A 186 14.68 24.39 -7.06
C ALA A 186 15.42 25.62 -6.48
N SER A 187 14.94 26.19 -5.36
CA SER A 187 15.58 27.32 -4.70
C SER A 187 15.23 27.39 -3.21
N VAL A 188 16.14 28.00 -2.43
CA VAL A 188 15.94 28.26 -1.00
C VAL A 188 14.74 29.19 -0.76
N ARG A 189 14.49 30.13 -1.67
CA ARG A 189 13.33 31.03 -1.59
C ARG A 189 12.01 30.22 -1.66
N GLN A 190 11.86 29.38 -2.70
CA GLN A 190 10.68 28.53 -2.86
C GLN A 190 10.49 27.57 -1.66
N PHE A 191 11.58 27.01 -1.15
CA PHE A 191 11.59 26.19 0.05
C PHE A 191 11.03 26.95 1.25
N ASN A 192 11.56 28.14 1.58
CA ASN A 192 11.11 28.93 2.72
C ASN A 192 9.63 29.34 2.61
N GLU A 193 9.20 29.77 1.42
CA GLU A 193 7.80 30.12 1.15
C GLU A 193 6.88 28.91 1.34
N THR A 194 7.28 27.74 0.81
CA THR A 194 6.48 26.53 0.91
C THR A 194 6.40 26.00 2.35
N ILE A 195 7.52 25.97 3.07
CA ILE A 195 7.55 25.53 4.47
C ILE A 195 6.67 26.42 5.34
N ARG A 196 6.72 27.74 5.17
CA ARG A 196 5.84 28.67 5.90
C ARG A 196 4.36 28.45 5.56
N ALA A 197 4.05 28.24 4.27
CA ALA A 197 2.68 28.01 3.84
C ALA A 197 2.09 26.69 4.38
N VAL A 198 2.90 25.63 4.47
CA VAL A 198 2.43 24.29 4.90
C VAL A 198 2.41 24.15 6.42
N TYR A 199 3.41 24.69 7.13
CA TYR A 199 3.58 24.45 8.56
C TYR A 199 3.35 25.69 9.44
N ALA A 200 3.03 26.84 8.86
CA ALA A 200 2.91 28.14 9.56
C ALA A 200 4.15 28.46 10.44
N ALA A 201 5.33 27.95 10.05
CA ALA A 201 6.59 28.10 10.77
C ALA A 201 7.77 28.22 9.78
N THR A 202 8.83 28.86 10.20
CA THR A 202 10.07 28.90 9.45
C THR A 202 10.85 27.59 9.56
N PRO A 203 11.76 27.27 8.63
CA PRO A 203 12.64 26.12 8.74
C PRO A 203 13.42 26.07 10.06
N SER A 204 13.88 27.24 10.55
CA SER A 204 14.61 27.35 11.81
C SER A 204 13.72 27.04 13.03
N GLU A 205 12.48 27.49 13.03
CA GLU A 205 11.51 27.18 14.09
C GLU A 205 11.15 25.70 14.10
N LEU A 206 10.92 25.08 12.92
CA LEU A 206 10.68 23.63 12.81
C LEU A 206 11.87 22.82 13.32
N ARG A 207 13.09 23.28 13.06
CA ARG A 207 14.31 22.66 13.59
C ARG A 207 14.39 22.80 15.10
N ALA A 208 14.10 23.98 15.64
CA ALA A 208 14.14 24.26 17.08
C ALA A 208 13.10 23.44 17.88
N ALA A 209 11.92 23.21 17.27
CA ALA A 209 10.85 22.42 17.86
C ALA A 209 11.14 20.90 17.91
N ALA A 210 12.21 20.44 17.27
CA ALA A 210 12.58 19.02 17.28
C ALA A 210 13.10 18.59 18.66
N PRO A 211 12.72 17.40 19.17
CA PRO A 211 13.24 16.86 20.42
C PRO A 211 14.77 16.76 20.41
N ALA A 212 15.44 17.19 21.50
CA ALA A 212 16.90 17.25 21.59
C ALA A 212 17.60 15.89 21.26
N ARG A 213 16.96 14.77 21.59
CA ARG A 213 17.46 13.41 21.29
C ARG A 213 17.55 13.08 19.79
N SER A 214 16.82 13.81 18.93
CA SER A 214 16.80 13.55 17.50
C SER A 214 18.04 14.09 16.76
N ARG A 215 18.83 14.98 17.39
CA ARG A 215 19.94 15.72 16.75
C ARG A 215 21.35 15.24 17.13
N THR A 216 21.49 14.26 18.01
CA THR A 216 22.77 13.85 18.60
C THR A 216 23.49 12.71 17.87
N GLY A 217 23.11 12.38 16.63
CA GLY A 217 23.87 11.44 15.82
C GLY A 217 25.05 12.12 15.14
N ALA A 218 26.25 11.54 15.27
CA ALA A 218 27.39 11.93 14.44
C ALA A 218 26.99 11.86 12.95
N PRO A 219 27.56 12.71 12.06
CA PRO A 219 27.28 12.65 10.62
C PRO A 219 27.45 11.25 9.99
N SER A 220 28.32 10.42 10.56
CA SER A 220 28.56 9.03 10.19
C SER A 220 27.43 8.05 10.61
N ALA A 221 26.49 8.48 11.45
CA ALA A 221 25.45 7.60 12.01
C ALA A 221 24.20 7.42 11.12
N GLY A 222 24.15 8.08 9.96
CA GLY A 222 22.99 8.06 9.06
C GLY A 222 21.80 8.91 9.55
N ILE A 223 20.76 9.02 8.74
CA ILE A 223 19.53 9.77 9.01
C ILE A 223 18.61 8.90 9.86
N PRO A 224 18.34 9.23 11.14
CA PRO A 224 17.41 8.48 11.97
C PRO A 224 15.96 8.82 11.55
N LEU A 225 15.13 7.80 11.42
CA LEU A 225 13.74 7.92 10.99
C LEU A 225 12.84 7.08 11.90
N ARG A 226 11.60 7.54 12.03
CA ARG A 226 10.50 6.76 12.58
C ARG A 226 9.50 6.47 11.48
N LEU A 227 9.45 5.23 11.05
CA LEU A 227 8.54 4.76 10.02
C LEU A 227 7.20 4.42 10.66
N ALA A 228 6.28 5.38 10.67
CA ALA A 228 4.96 5.21 11.30
C ALA A 228 4.10 4.16 10.54
N HIS A 229 3.32 3.40 11.31
CA HIS A 229 2.29 2.47 10.83
C HIS A 229 0.97 2.68 11.58
N ARG A 230 -0.12 2.21 11.01
CA ARG A 230 -1.44 2.20 11.65
C ARG A 230 -1.64 0.91 12.44
N GLY A 231 -2.44 1.02 13.53
CA GLY A 231 -2.90 -0.11 14.32
C GLY A 231 -1.80 -1.03 14.84
N PRO A 232 -2.14 -2.26 15.21
CA PRO A 232 -1.19 -3.27 15.61
C PRO A 232 -0.25 -3.64 14.45
N TYR A 233 0.97 -4.07 14.79
CA TYR A 233 1.99 -4.47 13.82
C TYR A 233 2.77 -5.68 14.33
N GLN A 234 2.65 -6.79 13.64
CA GLN A 234 3.36 -8.04 13.96
C GLN A 234 4.73 -8.04 13.28
N ALA A 235 5.74 -7.47 13.95
CA ALA A 235 7.09 -7.38 13.40
C ALA A 235 7.76 -8.76 13.25
N GLY A 236 7.56 -9.68 14.21
CA GLY A 236 8.18 -11.00 14.21
C GLY A 236 8.05 -11.74 12.87
N PRO A 237 6.85 -12.03 12.39
CA PRO A 237 6.64 -12.72 11.11
C PRO A 237 7.24 -12.01 9.90
N VAL A 238 7.26 -10.66 9.91
CA VAL A 238 7.90 -9.87 8.84
C VAL A 238 9.41 -10.09 8.85
N PHE A 239 10.06 -10.00 10.03
CA PHE A 239 11.50 -10.22 10.16
C PHE A 239 11.90 -11.67 9.95
N ASP A 240 11.05 -12.65 10.29
CA ASP A 240 11.24 -14.07 9.96
C ASP A 240 11.31 -14.27 8.43
N LEU A 241 10.41 -13.60 7.70
CA LEU A 241 10.40 -13.63 6.24
C LEU A 241 11.68 -13.00 5.67
N LEU A 242 12.03 -11.79 6.12
CA LEU A 242 13.23 -11.08 5.66
C LEU A 242 14.51 -11.88 5.93
N GLN A 243 14.61 -12.53 7.09
CA GLN A 243 15.75 -13.37 7.46
C GLN A 243 15.85 -14.60 6.57
N ARG A 244 14.74 -15.24 6.26
CA ARG A 244 14.66 -16.43 5.42
C ARG A 244 15.04 -16.15 3.97
N GLU A 245 14.65 -14.96 3.47
CA GLU A 245 14.86 -14.53 2.09
C GLU A 245 16.14 -13.71 1.89
N ALA A 246 16.87 -13.36 2.94
CA ALA A 246 18.06 -12.52 2.85
C ALA A 246 19.12 -13.10 1.90
N VAL A 247 19.63 -12.24 1.01
CA VAL A 247 20.70 -12.57 0.05
C VAL A 247 22.01 -11.98 0.56
N ALA A 248 23.01 -12.84 0.72
CA ALA A 248 24.32 -12.46 1.23
C ALA A 248 24.97 -11.35 0.39
N GLY A 249 25.60 -10.39 1.05
CA GLY A 249 26.21 -9.22 0.43
C GLY A 249 25.25 -8.05 0.18
N VAL A 250 23.94 -8.31 0.05
CA VAL A 250 22.89 -7.30 -0.19
C VAL A 250 22.02 -7.07 1.04
N GLU A 251 21.73 -8.15 1.78
CA GLU A 251 20.85 -8.13 2.95
C GLU A 251 21.44 -8.90 4.11
N GLU A 252 21.15 -8.46 5.32
CA GLU A 252 21.47 -9.22 6.54
C GLU A 252 20.41 -8.98 7.62
N VAL A 253 20.19 -9.99 8.44
CA VAL A 253 19.42 -9.89 9.68
C VAL A 253 20.29 -10.37 10.83
N SER A 254 20.48 -9.53 11.83
CA SER A 254 21.34 -9.82 12.99
C SER A 254 20.58 -9.58 14.30
N GLY A 255 21.04 -10.21 15.39
CA GLY A 255 20.42 -10.10 16.71
C GLY A 255 19.40 -11.20 17.01
N PRO A 256 18.97 -11.31 18.28
CA PRO A 256 18.00 -12.30 18.71
C PRO A 256 16.57 -11.92 18.29
N THR A 257 15.71 -12.93 18.14
CA THR A 257 14.27 -12.74 17.86
C THR A 257 13.64 -11.72 18.83
N GLY A 258 12.83 -10.80 18.30
CA GLY A 258 12.23 -9.70 19.03
C GLY A 258 13.14 -8.47 19.20
N ARG A 259 14.40 -8.55 18.77
CA ARG A 259 15.39 -7.46 18.79
C ARG A 259 16.36 -7.56 17.61
N ARG A 260 15.86 -8.06 16.47
CA ARG A 260 16.66 -8.17 15.25
C ARG A 260 16.84 -6.79 14.61
N LEU A 261 17.94 -6.66 13.91
CA LEU A 261 18.26 -5.54 13.04
C LEU A 261 18.33 -6.08 11.61
N TYR A 262 17.42 -5.63 10.76
CA TYR A 262 17.48 -5.89 9.32
C TYR A 262 18.24 -4.77 8.64
N ARG A 263 19.23 -5.12 7.81
CA ARG A 263 19.97 -4.18 6.98
C ARG A 263 19.97 -4.61 5.53
N ARG A 264 19.94 -3.63 4.62
CA ARG A 264 20.10 -3.89 3.20
C ARG A 264 20.70 -2.73 2.45
N THR A 265 21.29 -3.03 1.31
CA THR A 265 21.71 -2.06 0.30
C THR A 265 20.52 -1.66 -0.57
N LEU A 266 20.54 -0.45 -1.09
CA LEU A 266 19.53 0.10 -2.00
C LEU A 266 20.21 0.74 -3.21
N ARG A 267 19.77 0.37 -4.40
CA ARG A 267 20.01 1.14 -5.63
C ARG A 267 18.92 2.19 -5.72
N LEU A 268 19.30 3.44 -5.87
CA LEU A 268 18.37 4.58 -5.84
C LEU A 268 18.59 5.45 -7.09
N PRO A 269 17.63 6.32 -7.44
CA PRO A 269 17.69 7.11 -8.68
C PRO A 269 18.91 8.01 -8.83
N TYR A 270 19.46 8.56 -7.73
CA TYR A 270 20.61 9.46 -7.74
C TYR A 270 21.87 8.85 -7.16
N GLY A 271 21.76 7.68 -6.53
CA GLY A 271 22.89 7.05 -5.91
C GLY A 271 22.59 5.71 -5.26
N THR A 272 23.23 5.47 -4.14
CA THR A 272 23.09 4.25 -3.37
C THR A 272 22.75 4.56 -1.92
N GLY A 273 22.23 3.57 -1.21
CA GLY A 273 21.96 3.70 0.21
C GLY A 273 22.10 2.39 0.95
N ILE A 274 22.27 2.51 2.26
CA ILE A 274 22.14 1.41 3.21
C ILE A 274 21.05 1.79 4.21
N VAL A 275 20.14 0.88 4.43
CA VAL A 275 19.10 1.03 5.45
C VAL A 275 19.29 0.01 6.56
N ALA A 276 18.98 0.43 7.78
CA ALA A 276 18.85 -0.41 8.96
C ALA A 276 17.48 -0.19 9.59
N VAL A 277 16.77 -1.26 9.96
CA VAL A 277 15.44 -1.21 10.60
C VAL A 277 15.44 -2.12 11.82
N ASP A 278 15.01 -1.57 12.96
CA ASP A 278 14.86 -2.33 14.18
C ASP A 278 13.53 -3.12 14.17
N GLU A 279 13.58 -4.38 14.59
CA GLU A 279 12.39 -5.24 14.72
C GLU A 279 11.41 -4.73 15.79
N ARG A 280 11.92 -4.07 16.83
CA ARG A 280 11.11 -3.67 17.97
C ARG A 280 10.25 -2.45 17.64
N PRO A 281 8.92 -2.60 17.54
CA PRO A 281 8.06 -1.45 17.30
C PRO A 281 8.08 -0.51 18.51
N GLY A 282 8.24 0.81 18.24
CA GLY A 282 7.86 1.85 19.16
C GLY A 282 6.35 2.07 19.09
N GLY A 283 5.68 2.34 20.21
CA GLY A 283 4.22 2.49 20.21
C GLY A 283 3.73 3.67 21.01
N THR A 284 2.53 4.15 20.67
CA THR A 284 1.74 5.02 21.53
C THR A 284 1.01 4.17 22.58
N ARG A 285 0.85 4.69 23.79
CA ARG A 285 0.16 3.99 24.90
C ARG A 285 -1.26 3.54 24.58
N ASN A 286 -1.90 4.11 23.55
CA ASN A 286 -3.31 3.89 23.21
C ASN A 286 -3.54 2.87 22.07
N GLY A 287 -2.52 2.16 21.58
CA GLY A 287 -2.69 1.12 20.57
C GLY A 287 -3.12 1.57 19.16
N SER A 288 -3.32 2.88 18.94
CA SER A 288 -3.82 3.42 17.66
C SER A 288 -2.79 3.42 16.52
N GLY A 289 -1.54 3.01 16.80
CA GLY A 289 -0.44 2.94 15.86
C GLY A 289 0.91 3.01 16.54
N GLY A 290 1.98 2.90 15.76
CA GLY A 290 3.33 2.92 16.25
C GLY A 290 4.31 3.32 15.15
N TRP A 291 5.57 2.99 15.35
CA TRP A 291 6.62 3.20 14.37
C TRP A 291 7.70 2.13 14.49
N LEU A 292 8.41 1.89 13.41
CA LEU A 292 9.69 1.18 13.42
C LEU A 292 10.81 2.23 13.37
N ASP A 293 11.79 2.09 14.25
CA ASP A 293 12.99 2.91 14.19
C ASP A 293 13.88 2.43 13.03
N ALA A 294 14.34 3.38 12.21
CA ALA A 294 15.19 3.09 11.07
C ALA A 294 16.33 4.11 10.96
N ARG A 295 17.39 3.72 10.25
CA ARG A 295 18.51 4.59 9.88
C ARG A 295 18.81 4.43 8.40
N LEU A 296 19.00 5.56 7.72
CA LEU A 296 19.37 5.59 6.31
C LEU A 296 20.73 6.27 6.14
N HIS A 297 21.62 5.58 5.42
CA HIS A 297 22.83 6.14 4.87
C HIS A 297 22.64 6.28 3.37
N LEU A 298 22.65 7.49 2.86
CA LEU A 298 22.41 7.81 1.45
C LEU A 298 23.62 8.53 0.88
N THR A 299 24.06 8.16 -0.32
CA THR A 299 25.09 8.89 -1.05
C THR A 299 24.56 10.21 -1.62
N ASP A 300 23.24 10.27 -1.90
CA ASP A 300 22.55 11.48 -2.30
C ASP A 300 21.25 11.64 -1.51
N LEU A 301 21.08 12.78 -0.84
CA LEU A 301 19.93 13.05 0.00
C LEU A 301 18.61 13.23 -0.76
N ARG A 302 18.67 13.50 -2.07
CA ARG A 302 17.49 13.55 -2.93
C ARG A 302 16.75 12.21 -2.98
N ASP A 303 17.44 11.13 -2.68
CA ASP A 303 16.89 9.78 -2.62
C ASP A 303 16.11 9.45 -1.34
N LEU A 304 16.10 10.35 -0.34
CA LEU A 304 15.45 10.08 0.94
C LEU A 304 13.99 9.68 0.77
N THR A 305 13.24 10.40 -0.03
CA THR A 305 11.81 10.12 -0.25
C THR A 305 11.61 8.74 -0.87
N THR A 306 12.36 8.42 -1.93
CA THR A 306 12.30 7.12 -2.60
C THR A 306 12.70 5.98 -1.65
N ALA A 307 13.78 6.13 -0.89
CA ALA A 307 14.24 5.13 0.08
C ALA A 307 13.16 4.87 1.16
N VAL A 308 12.55 5.92 1.71
CA VAL A 308 11.47 5.79 2.70
C VAL A 308 10.26 5.06 2.11
N GLN A 309 9.85 5.39 0.89
CA GLN A 309 8.71 4.72 0.23
C GLN A 309 9.00 3.24 -0.07
N ARG A 310 10.21 2.91 -0.46
CA ARG A 310 10.64 1.51 -0.66
C ARG A 310 10.60 0.72 0.65
N LEU A 311 11.04 1.32 1.76
CA LEU A 311 10.92 0.69 3.08
C LEU A 311 9.47 0.52 3.52
N ARG A 312 8.63 1.51 3.30
CA ARG A 312 7.20 1.41 3.63
C ARG A 312 6.54 0.27 2.89
N ARG A 313 6.87 0.08 1.60
CA ARG A 313 6.38 -1.06 0.80
C ARG A 313 6.95 -2.38 1.29
N LEU A 314 8.26 -2.46 1.51
CA LEU A 314 8.92 -3.68 2.01
C LEU A 314 8.28 -4.19 3.30
N LEU A 315 7.97 -3.28 4.22
CA LEU A 315 7.44 -3.58 5.55
C LEU A 315 5.92 -3.49 5.64
N ASP A 316 5.23 -3.19 4.53
CA ASP A 316 3.77 -3.04 4.44
C ASP A 316 3.19 -2.07 5.50
N LEU A 317 3.81 -0.88 5.64
CA LEU A 317 3.45 0.08 6.68
C LEU A 317 2.20 0.91 6.36
N ASP A 318 1.76 0.92 5.11
CA ASP A 318 0.61 1.71 4.65
C ASP A 318 -0.72 0.94 4.74
N ALA A 319 -0.68 -0.36 5.02
CA ALA A 319 -1.86 -1.17 5.19
C ALA A 319 -2.74 -0.68 6.35
N ASP A 320 -4.06 -0.82 6.19
CA ASP A 320 -5.03 -0.65 7.28
C ASP A 320 -5.34 -2.02 7.90
N PRO A 321 -4.70 -2.35 9.04
CA PRO A 321 -4.88 -3.67 9.65
C PRO A 321 -6.30 -3.91 10.14
N TYR A 322 -7.02 -2.85 10.52
CA TYR A 322 -8.39 -3.00 11.03
C TYR A 322 -9.34 -3.48 9.94
N ALA A 323 -9.22 -2.94 8.73
CA ALA A 323 -10.04 -3.37 7.59
C ALA A 323 -9.71 -4.80 7.16
N VAL A 324 -8.42 -5.19 7.22
CA VAL A 324 -7.98 -6.55 6.92
C VAL A 324 -8.49 -7.54 7.98
N ASP A 325 -8.23 -7.23 9.26
CA ASP A 325 -8.57 -8.12 10.39
C ASP A 325 -10.09 -8.29 10.52
N GLU A 326 -10.89 -7.22 10.36
CA GLU A 326 -12.36 -7.28 10.35
C GLU A 326 -12.88 -8.23 9.25
N ARG A 327 -12.35 -8.09 8.04
CA ARG A 327 -12.80 -8.91 6.90
C ARG A 327 -12.41 -10.37 7.04
N LEU A 328 -11.14 -10.65 7.40
CA LEU A 328 -10.63 -12.00 7.51
C LEU A 328 -11.12 -12.70 8.80
N GLY A 329 -11.30 -11.95 9.88
CA GLY A 329 -11.86 -12.46 11.14
C GLY A 329 -13.34 -12.88 11.05
N ALA A 330 -14.05 -12.48 9.98
CA ALA A 330 -15.40 -12.97 9.72
C ALA A 330 -15.42 -14.42 9.16
N ASP A 331 -14.29 -14.95 8.70
CA ASP A 331 -14.17 -16.32 8.21
C ASP A 331 -13.83 -17.28 9.37
N PRO A 332 -14.62 -18.35 9.61
CA PRO A 332 -14.41 -19.27 10.74
C PRO A 332 -13.03 -19.92 10.78
N ARG A 333 -12.39 -20.15 9.63
CA ARG A 333 -11.03 -20.71 9.55
C ARG A 333 -9.96 -19.70 9.92
N LEU A 334 -10.13 -18.44 9.51
CA LEU A 334 -9.14 -17.38 9.70
C LEU A 334 -9.31 -16.66 11.04
N ALA A 335 -10.51 -16.63 11.63
CA ALA A 335 -10.80 -15.92 12.88
C ALA A 335 -9.78 -16.24 13.99
N PRO A 336 -9.48 -17.50 14.34
CA PRO A 336 -8.51 -17.81 15.39
C PRO A 336 -7.08 -17.37 15.03
N LEU A 337 -6.73 -17.34 13.75
CA LEU A 337 -5.40 -16.90 13.30
C LEU A 337 -5.26 -15.37 13.35
N VAL A 338 -6.33 -14.64 13.02
CA VAL A 338 -6.40 -13.19 13.11
C VAL A 338 -6.36 -12.75 14.57
N ASP A 339 -7.16 -13.39 15.43
CA ASP A 339 -7.17 -13.11 16.88
C ASP A 339 -5.82 -13.36 17.53
N ALA A 340 -5.10 -14.41 17.11
CA ALA A 340 -3.76 -14.72 17.63
C ALA A 340 -2.69 -13.72 17.16
N ARG A 341 -2.85 -13.12 15.98
CA ARG A 341 -1.87 -12.21 15.37
C ARG A 341 -2.55 -11.01 14.70
N PRO A 342 -3.23 -10.12 15.47
CA PRO A 342 -3.87 -8.95 14.90
C PRO A 342 -2.82 -8.01 14.27
N GLY A 343 -3.13 -7.48 13.10
CA GLY A 343 -2.24 -6.59 12.36
C GLY A 343 -1.07 -7.29 11.68
N LEU A 344 -1.21 -8.57 11.34
CA LEU A 344 -0.25 -9.27 10.50
C LEU A 344 -0.16 -8.58 9.12
N ARG A 345 1.06 -8.48 8.59
CA ARG A 345 1.35 -7.79 7.34
C ARG A 345 1.59 -8.76 6.18
N SER A 346 1.43 -8.23 4.96
CA SER A 346 1.83 -8.89 3.72
C SER A 346 3.01 -8.11 3.11
N PRO A 347 4.27 -8.41 3.53
CA PRO A 347 5.43 -7.63 3.13
C PRO A 347 5.62 -7.58 1.62
N GLY A 348 5.93 -6.39 1.11
CA GLY A 348 6.29 -6.18 -0.28
C GLY A 348 7.80 -6.37 -0.54
N THR A 349 8.36 -5.50 -1.39
CA THR A 349 9.79 -5.48 -1.68
C THR A 349 10.33 -4.05 -1.76
N ALA A 350 11.63 -3.89 -1.53
CA ALA A 350 12.30 -2.60 -1.70
C ALA A 350 12.66 -2.32 -3.16
N ASP A 351 12.96 -3.35 -3.94
CA ASP A 351 13.26 -3.26 -5.37
C ASP A 351 12.47 -4.33 -6.12
N PRO A 352 11.49 -3.94 -6.94
CA PRO A 352 10.63 -4.88 -7.65
C PRO A 352 11.37 -5.74 -8.68
N ASP A 353 12.32 -5.15 -9.41
CA ASP A 353 13.06 -5.85 -10.47
C ASP A 353 14.02 -6.88 -9.88
N GLU A 354 14.76 -6.48 -8.84
CA GLU A 354 15.56 -7.39 -8.03
C GLU A 354 14.72 -8.58 -7.54
N PHE A 355 13.55 -8.27 -6.95
CA PHE A 355 12.69 -9.30 -6.38
C PHE A 355 12.20 -10.29 -7.44
N ALA A 356 11.81 -9.81 -8.62
CA ALA A 356 11.32 -10.68 -9.69
C ALA A 356 12.41 -11.67 -10.15
N VAL A 357 13.65 -11.20 -10.33
CA VAL A 357 14.77 -12.08 -10.67
C VAL A 357 15.03 -13.09 -9.53
N ARG A 358 15.02 -12.65 -8.27
CA ARG A 358 15.22 -13.53 -7.10
C ARG A 358 14.12 -14.59 -6.96
N ALA A 359 12.86 -14.21 -7.20
CA ALA A 359 11.72 -15.12 -7.12
C ALA A 359 11.81 -16.25 -8.16
N LEU A 360 12.37 -15.95 -9.33
CA LEU A 360 12.58 -16.93 -10.40
C LEU A 360 13.83 -17.77 -10.19
N ALA A 361 14.95 -17.14 -9.80
CA ALA A 361 16.25 -17.81 -9.65
C ALA A 361 16.36 -18.65 -8.37
N GLY A 362 15.66 -18.23 -7.31
CA GLY A 362 15.85 -18.76 -5.96
C GLY A 362 17.09 -18.18 -5.27
N ARG A 363 17.19 -18.41 -3.94
CA ARG A 363 18.17 -17.75 -3.08
C ARG A 363 19.63 -18.05 -3.46
N ALA A 364 19.97 -19.33 -3.62
CA ALA A 364 21.36 -19.74 -3.89
C ALA A 364 21.89 -19.15 -5.20
N GLU A 365 21.05 -19.14 -6.22
CA GLU A 365 21.36 -18.54 -7.51
C GLU A 365 21.45 -17.01 -7.41
N ALA A 366 20.54 -16.37 -6.67
CA ALA A 366 20.61 -14.93 -6.42
C ALA A 366 21.92 -14.51 -5.72
N GLU A 367 22.40 -15.29 -4.75
CA GLU A 367 23.69 -15.08 -4.10
C GLU A 367 24.86 -15.21 -5.09
N ARG A 368 24.83 -16.21 -5.99
CA ARG A 368 25.81 -16.38 -7.07
C ARG A 368 25.81 -15.17 -8.01
N LEU A 369 24.64 -14.70 -8.44
CA LEU A 369 24.50 -13.53 -9.31
C LEU A 369 25.07 -12.26 -8.64
N VAL A 370 24.82 -12.05 -7.35
CA VAL A 370 25.39 -10.93 -6.60
C VAL A 370 26.90 -10.98 -6.54
N GLN A 371 27.48 -12.12 -6.22
CA GLN A 371 28.93 -12.26 -6.14
C GLN A 371 29.63 -12.04 -7.48
N ARG A 372 28.98 -12.45 -8.58
CA ARG A 372 29.59 -12.42 -9.91
C ARG A 372 29.34 -11.09 -10.65
N TYR A 373 28.17 -10.50 -10.48
CA TYR A 373 27.73 -9.35 -11.27
C TYR A 373 27.25 -8.18 -10.42
N GLY A 374 27.18 -8.34 -9.09
CA GLY A 374 26.77 -7.27 -8.19
C GLY A 374 27.75 -6.10 -8.23
N LYS A 375 27.24 -4.87 -8.21
CA LYS A 375 28.07 -3.68 -8.09
C LYS A 375 28.59 -3.59 -6.66
N THR A 376 29.91 -3.61 -6.47
CA THR A 376 30.55 -3.39 -5.17
C THR A 376 30.21 -2.01 -4.62
N LEU A 377 29.97 -1.91 -3.32
CA LEU A 377 29.79 -0.64 -2.63
C LEU A 377 31.13 0.07 -2.44
N ASP A 378 31.17 1.39 -2.63
CA ASP A 378 32.34 2.21 -2.36
C ASP A 378 32.72 2.20 -0.87
N ALA A 379 31.72 2.08 0.02
CA ALA A 379 31.87 1.96 1.47
C ALA A 379 31.05 0.78 2.01
N PRO A 380 31.62 -0.42 2.06
CA PRO A 380 30.98 -1.60 2.64
C PRO A 380 30.62 -1.37 4.12
N CYS A 381 29.50 -1.96 4.56
CA CYS A 381 29.03 -1.85 5.95
C CYS A 381 28.74 -3.25 6.52
N GLY A 382 29.72 -3.80 7.25
CA GLY A 382 29.65 -5.18 7.75
C GLY A 382 29.62 -6.18 6.61
N THR A 383 28.63 -7.04 6.57
CA THR A 383 28.45 -8.05 5.50
C THR A 383 27.80 -7.49 4.23
N LEU A 384 27.35 -6.23 4.25
CA LEU A 384 26.77 -5.56 3.09
C LEU A 384 27.90 -5.02 2.21
N THR A 385 28.12 -5.63 1.07
CA THR A 385 29.28 -5.38 0.18
C THR A 385 28.86 -5.04 -1.24
N HIS A 386 27.65 -5.41 -1.65
CA HIS A 386 27.19 -5.28 -3.03
C HIS A 386 25.79 -4.71 -3.11
N LEU A 387 25.48 -4.15 -4.27
CA LEU A 387 24.11 -3.98 -4.78
C LEU A 387 23.74 -5.20 -5.61
N PHE A 388 22.49 -5.56 -5.63
CA PHE A 388 22.01 -6.59 -6.56
C PHE A 388 22.27 -6.14 -8.02
N PRO A 389 22.63 -7.05 -8.95
CA PRO A 389 22.91 -6.68 -10.34
C PRO A 389 21.71 -5.98 -11.00
N GLU A 390 21.98 -5.02 -11.88
CA GLU A 390 20.95 -4.40 -12.70
C GLU A 390 20.40 -5.38 -13.75
N PRO A 391 19.11 -5.30 -14.12
CA PRO A 391 18.54 -6.15 -15.17
C PRO A 391 19.33 -6.13 -16.47
N GLY A 392 19.80 -4.94 -16.93
CA GLY A 392 20.63 -4.84 -18.13
C GLY A 392 21.96 -5.62 -18.04
N VAL A 393 22.63 -5.55 -16.90
CA VAL A 393 23.88 -6.31 -16.67
C VAL A 393 23.62 -7.81 -16.70
N LEU A 394 22.52 -8.26 -16.09
CA LEU A 394 22.15 -9.69 -16.10
C LEU A 394 21.75 -10.17 -17.49
N ALA A 395 21.02 -9.35 -18.24
CA ALA A 395 20.61 -9.67 -19.62
C ALA A 395 21.82 -9.91 -20.54
N GLU A 396 22.87 -9.10 -20.38
CA GLU A 396 24.12 -9.24 -21.15
C GLU A 396 24.98 -10.40 -20.68
N ALA A 397 25.08 -10.59 -19.35
CA ALA A 397 25.98 -11.57 -18.73
C ALA A 397 25.43 -13.00 -18.73
N GLU A 398 24.11 -13.15 -18.60
CA GLU A 398 23.41 -14.45 -18.54
C GLU A 398 22.29 -14.48 -19.60
N PRO A 399 22.62 -14.37 -20.92
CA PRO A 399 21.60 -14.24 -21.96
C PRO A 399 20.73 -15.51 -22.13
N TYR A 400 21.14 -16.61 -21.51
CA TYR A 400 20.45 -17.89 -21.60
C TYR A 400 19.78 -18.27 -20.30
N GLY A 401 18.62 -18.89 -20.41
CA GLY A 401 17.83 -19.31 -19.25
C GLY A 401 16.79 -18.28 -18.80
N ALA A 402 15.91 -18.72 -17.89
CA ALA A 402 14.77 -17.93 -17.47
C ALA A 402 15.15 -16.63 -16.72
N PRO A 403 16.15 -16.60 -15.82
CA PRO A 403 16.56 -15.33 -15.18
C PRO A 403 17.09 -14.29 -16.16
N GLY A 404 17.86 -14.70 -17.18
CA GLY A 404 18.35 -13.80 -18.22
C GLY A 404 17.25 -13.28 -19.11
N ALA A 405 16.32 -14.13 -19.52
CA ALA A 405 15.14 -13.71 -20.30
C ALA A 405 14.27 -12.70 -19.53
N LEU A 406 14.05 -12.93 -18.23
CA LEU A 406 13.34 -11.98 -17.39
C LEU A 406 14.12 -10.67 -17.23
N ALA A 407 15.43 -10.75 -17.00
CA ALA A 407 16.28 -9.56 -16.91
C ALA A 407 16.27 -8.73 -18.19
N ALA A 408 16.29 -9.36 -19.36
CA ALA A 408 16.16 -8.67 -20.64
C ALA A 408 14.79 -7.96 -20.78
N ALA A 409 13.70 -8.66 -20.45
CA ALA A 409 12.35 -8.09 -20.50
C ALA A 409 12.12 -6.94 -19.50
N LEU A 410 12.83 -6.95 -18.36
CA LEU A 410 12.85 -5.84 -17.40
C LEU A 410 13.67 -4.66 -17.95
N ALA A 411 14.83 -4.93 -18.54
CA ALA A 411 15.75 -3.91 -19.03
C ALA A 411 15.17 -3.15 -20.25
N ASP A 412 14.47 -3.83 -21.15
CA ASP A 412 13.82 -3.22 -22.33
C ASP A 412 12.44 -2.64 -22.03
N GLY A 413 11.90 -2.87 -20.81
CA GLY A 413 10.59 -2.36 -20.36
C GLY A 413 9.39 -3.16 -20.87
N ALA A 414 9.58 -4.34 -21.47
CA ALA A 414 8.49 -5.26 -21.82
C ALA A 414 7.76 -5.75 -20.57
N VAL A 415 8.51 -5.98 -19.48
CA VAL A 415 7.96 -6.19 -18.15
C VAL A 415 8.19 -4.93 -17.31
N ARG A 416 7.13 -4.40 -16.71
CA ARG A 416 7.19 -3.20 -15.86
C ARG A 416 6.63 -3.52 -14.48
N LEU A 417 7.47 -3.34 -13.46
CA LEU A 417 7.15 -3.62 -12.06
C LEU A 417 7.23 -2.38 -11.16
N ASP A 418 7.34 -1.19 -11.76
CA ASP A 418 7.35 0.05 -10.98
C ASP A 418 6.05 0.23 -10.16
N PRO A 419 6.04 1.05 -9.09
CA PRO A 419 4.88 1.20 -8.20
C PRO A 419 3.60 1.67 -8.89
N GLY A 420 3.72 2.20 -10.11
CA GLY A 420 2.60 2.62 -10.94
C GLY A 420 2.17 1.62 -12.00
N ALA A 421 2.83 0.47 -12.11
CA ALA A 421 2.48 -0.54 -13.10
C ALA A 421 1.05 -1.07 -12.89
N ASP A 422 0.37 -1.37 -14.00
CA ASP A 422 -0.89 -2.09 -13.96
C ASP A 422 -0.64 -3.57 -13.64
N ARG A 423 -1.32 -4.09 -12.64
CA ARG A 423 -1.09 -5.45 -12.12
C ARG A 423 -1.44 -6.54 -13.15
N GLY A 424 -2.51 -6.34 -13.91
CA GLY A 424 -2.93 -7.29 -14.93
C GLY A 424 -2.03 -7.27 -16.15
N ASP A 425 -1.58 -6.08 -16.57
CA ASP A 425 -0.63 -5.92 -17.67
C ASP A 425 0.73 -6.52 -17.30
N ALA A 426 1.21 -6.26 -16.08
CA ALA A 426 2.45 -6.82 -15.57
C ALA A 426 2.40 -8.35 -15.47
N GLU A 427 1.30 -8.93 -14.98
CA GLU A 427 1.12 -10.39 -14.92
C GLU A 427 1.17 -11.02 -16.32
N ARG A 428 0.46 -10.43 -17.28
CA ARG A 428 0.48 -10.91 -18.69
C ARG A 428 1.88 -10.82 -19.30
N ALA A 429 2.58 -9.73 -19.03
CA ALA A 429 3.95 -9.55 -19.50
C ALA A 429 4.91 -10.55 -18.85
N LEU A 430 4.80 -10.81 -17.55
CA LEU A 430 5.59 -11.82 -16.85
C LEU A 430 5.36 -13.22 -17.43
N LEU A 431 4.10 -13.61 -17.66
CA LEU A 431 3.75 -14.92 -18.22
C LEU A 431 4.19 -15.10 -19.68
N ALA A 432 4.48 -14.02 -20.38
CA ALA A 432 5.04 -14.06 -21.74
C ALA A 432 6.55 -14.32 -21.74
N VAL A 433 7.24 -14.17 -20.60
CA VAL A 433 8.69 -14.42 -20.49
C VAL A 433 8.95 -15.93 -20.41
N PRO A 434 9.83 -16.48 -21.25
CA PRO A 434 10.18 -17.90 -21.20
C PRO A 434 10.70 -18.32 -19.81
N GLY A 435 10.09 -19.37 -19.25
CA GLY A 435 10.48 -19.92 -17.95
C GLY A 435 9.83 -19.27 -16.72
N VAL A 436 9.01 -18.21 -16.91
CA VAL A 436 8.18 -17.66 -15.83
C VAL A 436 6.87 -18.43 -15.80
N ASP A 437 6.63 -19.15 -14.73
CA ASP A 437 5.38 -19.86 -14.50
C ASP A 437 4.34 -18.99 -13.75
N ALA A 438 3.11 -19.49 -13.69
CA ALA A 438 2.01 -18.77 -13.04
C ALA A 438 2.21 -18.61 -11.53
N ALA A 439 2.96 -19.51 -10.88
CA ALA A 439 3.26 -19.40 -9.45
C ALA A 439 4.26 -18.26 -9.18
N THR A 440 5.32 -18.19 -9.97
CA THR A 440 6.29 -17.08 -9.93
C THR A 440 5.62 -15.74 -10.23
N ALA A 441 4.79 -15.66 -11.28
CA ALA A 441 4.04 -14.44 -11.63
C ALA A 441 3.11 -14.00 -10.49
N ALA A 442 2.43 -14.94 -9.82
CA ALA A 442 1.58 -14.66 -8.66
C ALA A 442 2.40 -14.11 -7.47
N VAL A 443 3.56 -14.69 -7.18
CA VAL A 443 4.46 -14.20 -6.10
C VAL A 443 4.98 -12.80 -6.42
N VAL A 444 5.43 -12.55 -7.64
CA VAL A 444 5.89 -11.22 -8.09
C VAL A 444 4.75 -10.21 -7.98
N ARG A 445 3.55 -10.56 -8.43
CA ARG A 445 2.37 -9.71 -8.33
C ARG A 445 2.03 -9.35 -6.87
N ALA A 446 2.02 -10.34 -5.97
CA ALA A 446 1.75 -10.11 -4.55
C ALA A 446 2.80 -9.20 -3.90
N ARG A 447 4.09 -9.50 -4.12
CA ARG A 447 5.20 -8.88 -3.38
C ARG A 447 5.75 -7.62 -4.06
N ALA A 448 6.04 -7.67 -5.36
CA ALA A 448 6.63 -6.55 -6.09
C ALA A 448 5.59 -5.46 -6.41
N LEU A 449 4.38 -5.85 -6.81
CA LEU A 449 3.31 -4.91 -7.13
C LEU A 449 2.38 -4.62 -5.93
N GLY A 450 2.61 -5.25 -4.78
CA GLY A 450 1.83 -5.05 -3.56
C GLY A 450 0.34 -5.35 -3.76
N ASP A 451 0.02 -6.42 -4.49
CA ASP A 451 -1.36 -6.82 -4.71
C ASP A 451 -1.89 -7.56 -3.47
N PRO A 452 -2.88 -7.00 -2.77
CA PRO A 452 -3.43 -7.61 -1.57
C PRO A 452 -4.29 -8.85 -1.86
N ASP A 453 -4.65 -9.09 -3.14
CA ASP A 453 -5.66 -10.07 -3.52
C ASP A 453 -5.14 -11.12 -4.52
N VAL A 454 -4.02 -11.74 -4.22
CA VAL A 454 -3.45 -12.81 -5.04
C VAL A 454 -3.77 -14.18 -4.45
N ALA A 455 -4.24 -15.09 -5.30
CA ALA A 455 -4.35 -16.52 -5.02
C ALA A 455 -3.30 -17.26 -5.88
N PRO A 456 -2.45 -18.11 -5.29
CA PRO A 456 -1.55 -18.95 -6.07
C PRO A 456 -2.32 -19.89 -6.99
N PRO A 457 -1.80 -20.22 -8.18
CA PRO A 457 -2.44 -21.15 -9.11
C PRO A 457 -2.67 -22.51 -8.46
N GLY A 458 -3.85 -23.09 -8.68
CA GLY A 458 -4.23 -24.40 -8.12
C GLY A 458 -4.55 -24.41 -6.63
N ALA A 459 -4.41 -23.29 -5.93
CA ALA A 459 -4.76 -23.18 -4.52
C ALA A 459 -6.28 -22.99 -4.33
N ALA A 460 -6.88 -23.79 -3.47
CA ALA A 460 -8.26 -23.62 -3.04
C ALA A 460 -8.37 -22.44 -2.05
N VAL A 461 -8.29 -21.21 -2.56
CA VAL A 461 -8.43 -19.99 -1.77
C VAL A 461 -9.84 -19.43 -1.94
N PRO A 462 -10.65 -19.34 -0.86
CA PRO A 462 -12.03 -18.88 -0.93
C PRO A 462 -12.16 -17.46 -1.49
N ASP A 463 -13.18 -17.22 -2.30
CA ASP A 463 -13.53 -15.88 -2.76
C ASP A 463 -14.04 -14.96 -1.62
N THR A 464 -14.50 -15.54 -0.52
CA THR A 464 -14.91 -14.81 0.69
C THR A 464 -13.76 -14.02 1.33
N TRP A 465 -12.50 -14.40 1.06
CA TRP A 465 -11.31 -13.69 1.58
C TRP A 465 -10.95 -12.45 0.76
N ARG A 466 -11.58 -12.20 -0.37
CA ARG A 466 -11.38 -10.98 -1.14
C ARG A 466 -11.79 -9.73 -0.35
N PRO A 467 -11.04 -8.63 -0.53
CA PRO A 467 -9.89 -8.44 -1.42
C PRO A 467 -8.52 -8.69 -0.73
N TRP A 468 -8.44 -9.52 0.30
CA TRP A 468 -7.29 -9.68 1.18
C TRP A 468 -6.67 -11.09 1.16
N ARG A 469 -6.75 -11.80 -0.01
CA ARG A 469 -6.23 -13.17 -0.11
C ARG A 469 -4.74 -13.29 0.17
N SER A 470 -3.92 -12.29 -0.20
CA SER A 470 -2.48 -12.26 0.14
C SER A 470 -2.25 -12.21 1.65
N TYR A 471 -3.08 -11.47 2.40
CA TYR A 471 -3.03 -11.41 3.86
C TYR A 471 -3.53 -12.70 4.51
N ALA A 472 -4.62 -13.27 4.00
CA ALA A 472 -5.11 -14.59 4.45
C ALA A 472 -4.02 -15.65 4.34
N LEU A 473 -3.30 -15.69 3.22
CA LEU A 473 -2.16 -16.57 3.03
C LEU A 473 -1.00 -16.27 3.99
N SER A 474 -0.78 -15.01 4.35
CA SER A 474 0.21 -14.63 5.35
C SER A 474 -0.15 -15.16 6.74
N HIS A 475 -1.43 -15.14 7.13
CA HIS A 475 -1.91 -15.75 8.37
C HIS A 475 -1.70 -17.26 8.38
N LEU A 476 -2.05 -17.94 7.30
CA LEU A 476 -1.87 -19.40 7.17
C LEU A 476 -0.38 -19.80 7.22
N ARG A 477 0.50 -19.02 6.55
CA ARG A 477 1.97 -19.24 6.61
C ARG A 477 2.51 -19.04 8.02
N ALA A 478 2.07 -17.99 8.71
CA ALA A 478 2.50 -17.72 10.08
C ALA A 478 2.00 -18.79 11.08
N ALA A 479 0.93 -19.51 10.75
CA ALA A 479 0.41 -20.65 11.51
C ALA A 479 1.07 -22.00 11.12
N GLY A 480 1.88 -22.03 10.05
CA GLY A 480 2.42 -23.29 9.51
C GLY A 480 1.41 -24.13 8.73
N GLU A 481 0.27 -23.56 8.38
CA GLU A 481 -0.82 -24.25 7.65
C GLU A 481 -0.72 -24.06 6.13
N TRP A 482 0.27 -23.30 5.67
CA TRP A 482 0.49 -23.04 4.26
C TRP A 482 1.98 -23.04 3.94
N GLU A 483 2.42 -24.00 3.17
CA GLU A 483 3.74 -24.02 2.55
C GLU A 483 3.63 -23.57 1.09
N ASN A 484 4.58 -22.77 0.64
CA ASN A 484 4.71 -22.53 -0.79
C ASN A 484 5.16 -23.83 -1.44
N HIS A 485 4.27 -24.54 -2.06
CA HIS A 485 4.67 -25.58 -3.01
C HIS A 485 5.44 -24.87 -4.15
N ARG A 486 6.75 -25.07 -4.18
CA ARG A 486 7.62 -24.69 -5.30
C ARG A 486 7.34 -25.59 -6.48
#